data_5af57a432426bfe65418f5a7c2e61355
#
_entry.id   5af57a432426bfe65418f5a7c2e61355
#
_cell.length_a   1.000
_cell.length_b   1.000
_cell.length_c   1.000
_cell.angle_alpha   90.00
_cell.angle_beta   90.00
_cell.angle_gamma   90.00
#
_symmetry.space_group_name_H-M   'P 1'
#
loop_
_entity.id
_entity.type
_entity.pdbx_description
1 polymer ?
#
loop_
_entity_poly.entity_id
_entity_poly.type
_entity_poly.pdbx_seq_one_letter_code
_entity_poly.pdbx_strand_id
1 'polypeptide(L)'
;IKAPELLREGGVGEDIIHAVCSHGYGITVGCGKTIDVEPVHEMEKVLFAVDELTGLVWAAALMRPSKSTKDMELKSLKKKYKSKGFAAGCSREVIERGADQLGWELDKLLTMTLEAMKATEDEINEKVMAV
;
A
#
# COMPACT_ATOMS: atom_id res chain seq x y z
N ILE A 1 -14.57 15.79 2.78
CA ILE A 1 -14.16 14.39 3.02
C ILE A 1 -14.83 13.97 4.32
N LYS A 2 -15.75 12.99 4.26
CA LYS A 2 -16.61 12.61 5.40
C LYS A 2 -16.01 11.49 6.27
N ALA A 3 -14.89 10.89 5.87
CA ALA A 3 -14.34 9.74 6.57
C ALA A 3 -14.05 9.99 8.06
N PRO A 4 -13.40 11.07 8.48
CA PRO A 4 -13.16 11.33 9.90
C PRO A 4 -14.44 11.45 10.73
N GLU A 5 -15.48 12.08 10.19
CA GLU A 5 -16.76 12.23 10.87
C GLU A 5 -17.44 10.87 11.08
N LEU A 6 -17.54 10.08 10.01
CA LEU A 6 -18.14 8.73 10.07
C LEU A 6 -17.39 7.79 11.01
N LEU A 7 -16.06 7.87 11.03
CA LEU A 7 -15.25 7.05 11.93
C LEU A 7 -15.46 7.44 13.40
N ARG A 8 -15.56 8.74 13.70
CA ARG A 8 -15.90 9.21 15.07
C ARG A 8 -17.28 8.77 15.50
N GLU A 9 -18.28 8.89 14.65
CA GLU A 9 -19.64 8.40 14.90
C GLU A 9 -19.65 6.89 15.13
N GLY A 10 -18.78 6.15 14.48
CA GLY A 10 -18.55 4.71 14.69
C GLY A 10 -17.74 4.36 15.95
N GLY A 11 -17.29 5.35 16.74
CA GLY A 11 -16.52 5.13 17.95
C GLY A 11 -15.05 4.80 17.75
N VAL A 12 -14.49 5.12 16.57
CA VAL A 12 -13.06 4.88 16.27
C VAL A 12 -12.20 5.96 16.94
N GLY A 13 -11.08 5.56 17.55
CA GLY A 13 -10.16 6.47 18.22
C GLY A 13 -9.42 7.41 17.25
N GLU A 14 -9.03 8.60 17.73
CA GLU A 14 -8.41 9.65 16.91
C GLU A 14 -7.05 9.21 16.32
N ASP A 15 -6.32 8.33 16.99
CA ASP A 15 -5.06 7.73 16.49
C ASP A 15 -5.30 6.90 15.22
N ILE A 16 -6.34 6.09 15.20
CA ILE A 16 -6.74 5.31 14.02
C ILE A 16 -7.30 6.22 12.93
N ILE A 17 -8.09 7.23 13.30
CA ILE A 17 -8.61 8.22 12.33
C ILE A 17 -7.46 8.97 11.66
N HIS A 18 -6.44 9.37 12.43
CA HIS A 18 -5.25 10.01 11.89
C HIS A 18 -4.52 9.08 10.90
N ALA A 19 -4.33 7.81 11.26
CA ALA A 19 -3.70 6.82 10.39
C ALA A 19 -4.48 6.61 9.08
N VAL A 20 -5.82 6.53 9.17
CA VAL A 20 -6.70 6.43 7.99
C VAL A 20 -6.59 7.68 7.10
N CYS A 21 -6.47 8.87 7.67
CA CYS A 21 -6.37 10.09 6.87
C CYS A 21 -4.97 10.27 6.27
N SER A 22 -3.93 9.92 7.01
CA SER A 22 -2.55 10.20 6.62
C SER A 22 -2.02 9.32 5.47
N HIS A 23 -2.61 8.14 5.21
CA HIS A 23 -2.15 7.30 4.10
C HIS A 23 -2.36 7.94 2.72
N GLY A 24 -3.24 8.93 2.62
CA GLY A 24 -3.47 9.71 1.40
C GLY A 24 -2.74 11.06 1.35
N TYR A 25 -1.76 11.30 2.22
CA TYR A 25 -1.05 12.59 2.33
C TYR A 25 -0.50 13.09 0.99
N GLY A 26 -0.84 14.33 0.66
CA GLY A 26 -0.43 14.99 -0.58
C GLY A 26 -1.17 14.52 -1.84
N ILE A 27 -2.15 13.63 -1.72
CA ILE A 27 -2.98 13.19 -2.85
C ILE A 27 -4.17 14.14 -3.00
N THR A 28 -4.41 14.60 -4.23
CA THR A 28 -5.59 15.39 -4.56
C THR A 28 -6.74 14.47 -4.96
N VAL A 29 -7.81 14.49 -4.18
CA VAL A 29 -9.00 13.69 -4.43
C VAL A 29 -9.95 14.36 -5.42
N GLY A 30 -10.93 13.62 -5.93
CA GLY A 30 -11.81 14.04 -7.01
C GLY A 30 -12.62 15.33 -6.79
N CYS A 31 -12.71 15.82 -5.55
CA CYS A 31 -13.31 17.14 -5.24
C CYS A 31 -12.29 18.30 -5.29
N GLY A 32 -11.07 18.07 -5.77
CA GLY A 32 -10.02 19.09 -5.86
C GLY A 32 -9.35 19.44 -4.53
N LYS A 33 -9.64 18.72 -3.45
CA LYS A 33 -8.97 18.90 -2.15
C LYS A 33 -7.76 17.97 -2.04
N THR A 34 -6.64 18.53 -1.61
CA THR A 34 -5.44 17.76 -1.25
C THR A 34 -5.55 17.32 0.21
N ILE A 35 -5.21 16.07 0.48
CA ILE A 35 -5.15 15.55 1.85
C ILE A 35 -3.88 16.08 2.50
N ASP A 36 -4.05 16.85 3.58
CA ASP A 36 -2.97 17.53 4.30
C ASP A 36 -2.81 16.99 5.73
N VAL A 37 -2.89 15.67 5.87
CA VAL A 37 -2.64 14.97 7.13
C VAL A 37 -1.36 14.17 6.97
N GLU A 38 -0.26 14.69 7.55
CA GLU A 38 1.07 14.10 7.40
C GLU A 38 1.20 12.84 8.26
N PRO A 39 1.73 11.72 7.73
CA PRO A 39 2.02 10.54 8.54
C PRO A 39 3.17 10.83 9.52
N VAL A 40 2.90 10.67 10.80
CA VAL A 40 3.83 10.95 11.91
C VAL A 40 4.37 9.66 12.51
N HIS A 41 3.47 8.73 12.87
CA HIS A 41 3.82 7.45 13.44
C HIS A 41 4.46 6.52 12.40
N GLU A 42 5.39 5.65 12.81
CA GLU A 42 6.06 4.71 11.89
C GLU A 42 5.06 3.83 11.14
N MET A 43 4.02 3.34 11.82
CA MET A 43 2.93 2.58 11.22
C MET A 43 2.23 3.35 10.09
N GLU A 44 1.99 4.65 10.28
CA GLU A 44 1.35 5.51 9.28
C GLU A 44 2.25 5.70 8.06
N LYS A 45 3.56 5.86 8.27
CA LYS A 45 4.55 5.95 7.19
C LYS A 45 4.64 4.65 6.40
N VAL A 46 4.59 3.51 7.08
CA VAL A 46 4.54 2.20 6.42
C VAL A 46 3.26 2.07 5.61
N LEU A 47 2.09 2.39 6.20
CA LEU A 47 0.81 2.34 5.50
C LEU A 47 0.82 3.19 4.23
N PHE A 48 1.30 4.43 4.33
CA PHE A 48 1.46 5.32 3.18
C PHE A 48 2.36 4.71 2.08
N ALA A 49 3.49 4.11 2.47
CA ALA A 49 4.47 3.55 1.54
C ALA A 49 3.98 2.29 0.82
N VAL A 50 3.15 1.46 1.48
CA VAL A 50 2.73 0.16 0.94
C VAL A 50 1.36 0.18 0.27
N ASP A 51 0.56 1.22 0.44
CA ASP A 51 -0.80 1.30 -0.11
C ASP A 51 -0.81 1.04 -1.62
N GLU A 52 -0.10 1.84 -2.38
CA GLU A 52 0.06 1.67 -3.82
C GLU A 52 0.89 0.43 -4.20
N LEU A 53 1.88 0.08 -3.39
CA LEU A 53 2.81 -1.01 -3.66
C LEU A 53 2.14 -2.38 -3.56
N THR A 54 1.27 -2.59 -2.58
CA THR A 54 0.55 -3.86 -2.42
C THR A 54 -0.32 -4.17 -3.64
N GLY A 55 -0.97 -3.14 -4.20
CA GLY A 55 -1.73 -3.27 -5.45
C GLY A 55 -0.87 -3.68 -6.63
N LEU A 56 0.33 -3.12 -6.75
CA LEU A 56 1.29 -3.48 -7.79
C LEU A 56 1.80 -4.92 -7.64
N VAL A 57 2.16 -5.32 -6.42
CA VAL A 57 2.60 -6.70 -6.10
C VAL A 57 1.49 -7.70 -6.43
N TRP A 58 0.25 -7.40 -6.02
CA TRP A 58 -0.90 -8.25 -6.30
C TRP A 58 -1.19 -8.37 -7.80
N ALA A 59 -1.16 -7.26 -8.54
CA ALA A 59 -1.30 -7.28 -9.99
C ALA A 59 -0.21 -8.15 -10.65
N ALA A 60 1.01 -8.09 -10.16
CA ALA A 60 2.11 -8.93 -10.64
C ALA A 60 1.89 -10.42 -10.34
N ALA A 61 1.35 -10.74 -9.17
CA ALA A 61 1.00 -12.12 -8.79
C ALA A 61 -0.09 -12.69 -9.70
N LEU A 62 -1.16 -11.94 -9.96
CA LEU A 62 -2.27 -12.38 -10.82
C LEU A 62 -1.86 -12.68 -12.27
N MET A 63 -0.78 -12.08 -12.75
CA MET A 63 -0.23 -12.38 -14.10
C MET A 63 0.63 -13.64 -14.14
N ARG A 64 0.94 -14.25 -13.01
CA ARG A 64 1.70 -15.50 -12.95
C ARG A 64 0.77 -16.70 -13.17
N PRO A 65 1.28 -17.81 -13.68
CA PRO A 65 0.49 -19.06 -13.78
C PRO A 65 -0.06 -19.53 -12.42
N SER A 66 0.72 -19.34 -11.34
CA SER A 66 0.34 -19.65 -9.95
C SER A 66 -0.73 -18.73 -9.39
N LYS A 67 -0.86 -17.51 -9.92
CA LYS A 67 -1.67 -16.41 -9.36
C LYS A 67 -1.38 -16.14 -7.87
N SER A 68 -0.13 -16.33 -7.46
CA SER A 68 0.33 -16.28 -6.08
C SER A 68 1.59 -15.42 -5.96
N THR A 69 1.77 -14.82 -4.78
CA THR A 69 3.01 -14.11 -4.44
C THR A 69 4.11 -15.08 -4.02
N LYS A 70 3.77 -16.28 -3.57
CA LYS A 70 4.68 -17.23 -2.94
C LYS A 70 5.88 -17.62 -3.78
N ASP A 71 5.68 -17.79 -5.08
CA ASP A 71 6.74 -18.13 -6.03
C ASP A 71 7.37 -16.92 -6.72
N MET A 72 6.98 -15.69 -6.29
CA MET A 72 7.50 -14.46 -6.87
C MET A 72 8.86 -14.10 -6.25
N GLU A 73 9.85 -13.88 -7.11
CA GLU A 73 11.16 -13.37 -6.72
C GLU A 73 11.21 -11.85 -6.81
N LEU A 74 12.02 -11.23 -5.94
CA LEU A 74 12.25 -9.77 -5.96
C LEU A 74 12.67 -9.27 -7.34
N LYS A 75 13.53 -10.02 -8.04
CA LYS A 75 13.97 -9.66 -9.40
C LYS A 75 12.79 -9.52 -10.38
N SER A 76 11.82 -10.42 -10.28
CA SER A 76 10.60 -10.39 -11.10
C SER A 76 9.74 -9.18 -10.76
N LEU A 77 9.55 -8.89 -9.46
CA LEU A 77 8.82 -7.73 -8.98
C LEU A 77 9.48 -6.43 -9.45
N LYS A 78 10.80 -6.30 -9.30
CA LYS A 78 11.58 -5.13 -9.78
C LYS A 78 11.40 -4.88 -11.28
N LYS A 79 11.38 -5.94 -12.08
CA LYS A 79 11.11 -5.82 -13.52
C LYS A 79 9.72 -5.23 -13.80
N LYS A 80 8.69 -5.68 -13.06
CA LYS A 80 7.32 -5.16 -13.16
C LYS A 80 7.23 -3.72 -12.65
N TYR A 81 7.88 -3.41 -11.54
CA TYR A 81 7.95 -2.06 -10.99
C TYR A 81 8.50 -1.04 -12.00
N LYS A 82 9.59 -1.38 -12.69
CA LYS A 82 10.22 -0.52 -13.71
C LYS A 82 9.40 -0.37 -14.98
N SER A 83 8.46 -1.25 -15.23
CA SER A 83 7.59 -1.17 -16.42
C SER A 83 6.49 -0.14 -16.20
N LYS A 84 6.62 1.05 -16.79
CA LYS A 84 5.69 2.18 -16.60
C LYS A 84 4.25 1.87 -17.04
N GLY A 85 4.06 0.99 -18.01
CA GLY A 85 2.73 0.57 -18.46
C GLY A 85 2.08 -0.50 -17.59
N PHE A 86 2.86 -1.16 -16.74
CA PHE A 86 2.33 -2.17 -15.83
C PHE A 86 1.78 -1.53 -14.57
N ALA A 87 0.54 -1.89 -14.18
CA ALA A 87 -0.14 -1.32 -13.03
C ALA A 87 -0.01 0.22 -13.00
N ALA A 88 -0.36 0.86 -14.11
CA ALA A 88 -0.18 2.31 -14.30
C ALA A 88 -0.98 3.16 -13.30
N GLY A 89 -2.03 2.60 -12.69
CA GLY A 89 -2.79 3.22 -11.61
C GLY A 89 -2.05 3.29 -10.28
N CYS A 90 -1.01 2.45 -10.08
CA CYS A 90 -0.18 2.49 -8.87
C CYS A 90 0.94 3.52 -9.05
N SER A 91 0.91 4.58 -8.27
CA SER A 91 1.86 5.69 -8.36
C SER A 91 3.24 5.30 -7.81
N ARG A 92 4.25 5.22 -8.70
CA ARG A 92 5.64 4.99 -8.31
C ARG A 92 6.20 6.14 -7.48
N GLU A 93 5.77 7.35 -7.78
CA GLU A 93 6.16 8.56 -7.04
C GLU A 93 5.70 8.48 -5.57
N VAL A 94 4.47 8.04 -5.32
CA VAL A 94 3.95 7.83 -3.95
C VAL A 94 4.77 6.75 -3.23
N ILE A 95 5.07 5.63 -3.90
CA ILE A 95 5.87 4.54 -3.33
C ILE A 95 7.28 5.02 -2.96
N GLU A 96 7.95 5.74 -3.86
CA GLU A 96 9.30 6.27 -3.64
C GLU A 96 9.32 7.30 -2.51
N ARG A 97 8.33 8.21 -2.49
CA ARG A 97 8.15 9.17 -1.39
C ARG A 97 7.91 8.47 -0.06
N GLY A 98 7.15 7.37 -0.04
CA GLY A 98 6.94 6.55 1.14
C GLY A 98 8.23 5.91 1.65
N ALA A 99 9.07 5.38 0.76
CA ALA A 99 10.39 4.87 1.12
C ALA A 99 11.27 5.96 1.73
N ASP A 100 11.29 7.15 1.12
CA ASP A 100 12.06 8.31 1.62
C ASP A 100 11.59 8.73 3.02
N GLN A 101 10.29 8.78 3.29
CA GLN A 101 9.74 9.10 4.62
C GLN A 101 10.16 8.09 5.70
N LEU A 102 10.36 6.83 5.31
CA LEU A 102 10.85 5.78 6.20
C LEU A 102 12.39 5.77 6.33
N GLY A 103 13.09 6.52 5.49
CA GLY A 103 14.55 6.42 5.36
C GLY A 103 15.01 5.06 4.83
N TRP A 104 14.20 4.40 4.00
CA TRP A 104 14.48 3.09 3.44
C TRP A 104 14.84 3.17 1.96
N GLU A 105 15.81 2.36 1.55
CA GLU A 105 16.05 2.09 0.15
C GLU A 105 14.82 1.42 -0.49
N LEU A 106 14.50 1.76 -1.74
CA LEU A 106 13.37 1.19 -2.46
C LEU A 106 13.40 -0.34 -2.49
N ASP A 107 14.58 -0.93 -2.68
CA ASP A 107 14.75 -2.39 -2.68
C ASP A 107 14.36 -3.02 -1.35
N LYS A 108 14.63 -2.35 -0.23
CA LYS A 108 14.20 -2.79 1.10
C LYS A 108 12.67 -2.76 1.21
N LEU A 109 12.03 -1.68 0.79
CA LEU A 109 10.57 -1.56 0.81
C LEU A 109 9.92 -2.65 -0.05
N LEU A 110 10.38 -2.85 -1.29
CA LEU A 110 9.88 -3.91 -2.18
C LEU A 110 10.04 -5.30 -1.57
N THR A 111 11.19 -5.59 -0.98
CA THR A 111 11.47 -6.90 -0.35
C THR A 111 10.55 -7.15 0.82
N MET A 112 10.46 -6.21 1.76
CA MET A 112 9.65 -6.37 2.96
C MET A 112 8.17 -6.49 2.64
N THR A 113 7.67 -5.70 1.68
CA THR A 113 6.28 -5.80 1.23
C THR A 113 5.99 -7.15 0.58
N LEU A 114 6.87 -7.61 -0.31
CA LEU A 114 6.70 -8.92 -0.95
C LEU A 114 6.71 -10.07 0.07
N GLU A 115 7.65 -10.07 1.01
CA GLU A 115 7.74 -11.12 2.03
C GLU A 115 6.54 -11.09 3.01
N ALA A 116 6.06 -9.91 3.39
CA ALA A 116 4.85 -9.78 4.19
C ALA A 116 3.62 -10.34 3.46
N MET A 117 3.46 -10.04 2.17
CA MET A 117 2.35 -10.55 1.36
C MET A 117 2.43 -12.06 1.18
N LYS A 118 3.63 -12.64 1.00
CA LYS A 118 3.82 -14.10 0.96
C LYS A 118 3.41 -14.77 2.27
N ALA A 119 3.82 -14.19 3.39
CA ALA A 119 3.55 -14.74 4.72
C ALA A 119 2.06 -14.75 5.08
N THR A 120 1.29 -13.80 4.58
CA THR A 120 -0.12 -13.62 4.92
C THR A 120 -1.10 -14.13 3.86
N GLU A 121 -0.61 -14.56 2.69
CA GLU A 121 -1.46 -14.92 1.54
C GLU A 121 -2.49 -16.02 1.87
N ASP A 122 -2.09 -17.09 2.56
CA ASP A 122 -3.02 -18.18 2.90
C ASP A 122 -4.11 -17.72 3.85
N GLU A 123 -3.74 -16.98 4.90
CA GLU A 123 -4.69 -16.45 5.88
C GLU A 123 -5.71 -15.51 5.21
N ILE A 124 -5.25 -14.66 4.29
CA ILE A 124 -6.12 -13.74 3.56
C ILE A 124 -7.06 -14.52 2.63
N ASN A 125 -6.54 -15.50 1.90
CA ASN A 125 -7.35 -16.34 1.01
C ASN A 125 -8.41 -17.12 1.77
N GLU A 126 -8.08 -17.69 2.92
CA GLU A 126 -9.05 -18.39 3.79
C GLU A 126 -10.16 -17.43 4.25
N LYS A 127 -9.81 -16.22 4.68
CA LYS A 127 -10.79 -15.23 5.13
C LYS A 127 -11.70 -14.75 3.98
N VAL A 128 -11.15 -14.56 2.78
CA VAL A 128 -11.94 -14.15 1.61
C VAL A 128 -12.89 -15.26 1.16
N MET A 129 -12.48 -16.53 1.22
CA MET A 129 -13.33 -17.68 0.85
C MET A 129 -14.40 -17.99 1.90
N ALA A 130 -14.29 -17.49 3.13
CA ALA A 130 -15.25 -17.68 4.20
C ALA A 130 -16.42 -16.68 4.17
N VAL A 131 -16.40 -15.69 3.27
CA VAL A 131 -17.46 -14.68 3.05
C VAL A 131 -18.32 -15.07 1.87
#